data_a2902503153d1a36fd6ad084ad4bc3a7
#
_entry.id   a2902503153d1a36fd6ad084ad4bc3a7
#
_cell.length_a   1.000
_cell.length_b   1.000
_cell.length_c   1.000
_cell.angle_alpha   90.00
_cell.angle_beta   90.00
_cell.angle_gamma   90.00
#
_symmetry.space_group_name_H-M   'P 1'
#
loop_
_entity.id
_entity.type
_entity.pdbx_description
1 polymer ?
#
loop_
_entity_poly.entity_id
_entity_poly.type
_entity_poly.pdbx_seq_one_letter_code
_entity_poly.pdbx_strand_id
1 'polypeptide(L)'
;MLSNSIFKLGEVIMTDLKTKIRSLIYKALTPVGDYFHFSLDFRVYAPAVKTLIGRLHPVESIKPLIRIGPDGDGGYLLPDDLEGIVACFSPGVDVESRFEMQLADRGMELFLADYSVEKPRFDHPRFHFTKKYIGAMDHGVFMSMDTWVNKSLPNDAHSDLLLQMDIEGFEYETIFSMSQSLLNRFRIIVIEFHSFERIFDKQFFKQLNRVFDKLLVNHSVVHIHPNNYEKTIVVKGIDVPPFLEFTLVRNDKVHAGKYVKKRRHPLDQDNVPLKKIELSPIWYRE
;
A
#
# COMPACT_ATOMS: atom_id res chain seq x y z
N MET A 1 -10.60 -52.00 4.22
CA MET A 1 -10.94 -50.85 5.06
C MET A 1 -9.91 -50.54 6.15
N LEU A 2 -9.16 -51.48 6.69
CA LEU A 2 -8.15 -51.26 7.74
C LEU A 2 -6.89 -50.51 7.28
N SER A 3 -6.47 -50.64 6.02
CA SER A 3 -5.25 -50.00 5.49
C SER A 3 -5.35 -48.48 5.41
N ASN A 4 -6.51 -47.92 5.04
CA ASN A 4 -6.70 -46.47 4.93
C ASN A 4 -6.79 -45.72 6.30
N SER A 5 -7.21 -46.45 7.35
CA SER A 5 -7.27 -45.89 8.70
C SER A 5 -5.88 -45.82 9.34
N ILE A 6 -5.00 -46.76 9.07
CA ILE A 6 -3.60 -46.75 9.58
C ILE A 6 -2.80 -45.63 8.90
N PHE A 7 -3.00 -45.39 7.59
CA PHE A 7 -2.33 -44.33 6.86
C PHE A 7 -2.74 -42.93 7.36
N LYS A 8 -4.04 -42.70 7.57
CA LYS A 8 -4.55 -41.45 8.15
C LYS A 8 -4.05 -41.20 9.58
N LEU A 9 -3.97 -42.26 10.39
CA LEU A 9 -3.46 -42.18 11.75
C LEU A 9 -1.95 -41.81 11.76
N GLY A 10 -1.17 -42.36 10.83
CA GLY A 10 0.25 -42.03 10.64
C GLY A 10 0.47 -40.57 10.23
N GLU A 11 -0.34 -40.03 9.32
CA GLU A 11 -0.26 -38.61 8.92
C GLU A 11 -0.63 -37.65 10.05
N VAL A 12 -1.66 -37.97 10.83
CA VAL A 12 -2.05 -37.14 12.01
C VAL A 12 -0.96 -37.16 13.07
N ILE A 13 -0.37 -38.33 13.37
CA ILE A 13 0.73 -38.45 14.36
C ILE A 13 1.96 -37.72 13.86
N MET A 14 2.34 -37.80 12.60
CA MET A 14 3.46 -37.08 12.01
C MET A 14 3.26 -35.56 12.01
N THR A 15 2.05 -35.08 11.81
CA THR A 15 1.69 -33.65 11.84
C THR A 15 1.78 -33.11 13.26
N ASP A 16 1.25 -33.85 14.25
CA ASP A 16 1.32 -33.51 15.67
C ASP A 16 2.76 -33.52 16.18
N LEU A 17 3.57 -34.51 15.81
CA LEU A 17 4.99 -34.58 16.16
C LEU A 17 5.79 -33.41 15.57
N LYS A 18 5.58 -33.06 14.30
CA LYS A 18 6.20 -31.89 13.68
C LYS A 18 5.82 -30.59 14.39
N THR A 19 4.58 -30.45 14.80
CA THR A 19 4.08 -29.28 15.55
C THR A 19 4.71 -29.20 16.93
N LYS A 20 4.81 -30.33 17.65
CA LYS A 20 5.47 -30.39 18.96
C LYS A 20 6.97 -30.10 18.88
N ILE A 21 7.67 -30.65 17.89
CA ILE A 21 9.09 -30.37 17.65
C ILE A 21 9.30 -28.89 17.35
N ARG A 22 8.47 -28.27 16.48
CA ARG A 22 8.53 -26.83 16.22
C ARG A 22 8.30 -26.00 17.49
N SER A 23 7.32 -26.35 18.30
CA SER A 23 7.03 -25.68 19.57
C SER A 23 8.19 -25.79 20.56
N LEU A 24 8.85 -26.95 20.65
CA LEU A 24 10.02 -27.16 21.50
C LEU A 24 11.22 -26.35 21.01
N ILE A 25 11.51 -26.33 19.72
CA ILE A 25 12.57 -25.53 19.12
C ILE A 25 12.29 -24.05 19.37
N TYR A 26 11.05 -23.59 19.17
CA TYR A 26 10.66 -22.22 19.46
C TYR A 26 10.90 -21.84 20.91
N LYS A 27 10.39 -22.66 21.86
CA LYS A 27 10.58 -22.43 23.31
C LYS A 27 12.06 -22.43 23.74
N ALA A 28 12.88 -23.27 23.10
CA ALA A 28 14.32 -23.34 23.44
C ALA A 28 15.12 -22.16 22.90
N LEU A 29 14.72 -21.60 21.76
CA LEU A 29 15.47 -20.54 21.07
C LEU A 29 14.92 -19.13 21.33
N THR A 30 13.66 -18.98 21.79
CA THR A 30 13.09 -17.68 22.13
C THR A 30 13.91 -16.91 23.15
N PRO A 31 14.37 -17.49 24.29
CA PRO A 31 15.20 -16.75 25.24
C PRO A 31 16.52 -16.25 24.66
N VAL A 32 17.11 -17.02 23.72
CA VAL A 32 18.33 -16.62 23.00
C VAL A 32 18.02 -15.52 22.00
N GLY A 33 16.89 -15.62 21.31
CA GLY A 33 16.38 -14.61 20.39
C GLY A 33 16.11 -13.28 21.08
N ASP A 34 15.45 -13.31 22.23
CA ASP A 34 15.13 -12.12 23.01
C ASP A 34 16.40 -11.41 23.51
N TYR A 35 17.41 -12.19 23.96
CA TYR A 35 18.69 -11.64 24.39
C TYR A 35 19.48 -10.94 23.26
N PHE A 36 19.40 -11.46 22.04
CA PHE A 36 20.09 -10.91 20.86
C PHE A 36 19.18 -10.09 19.94
N HIS A 37 17.93 -9.81 20.33
CA HIS A 37 16.89 -9.27 19.46
C HIS A 37 16.74 -10.06 18.13
N PHE A 38 16.90 -11.38 18.21
CA PHE A 38 16.86 -12.27 17.07
C PHE A 38 15.54 -13.02 17.04
N SER A 39 14.64 -12.61 16.14
CA SER A 39 13.42 -13.35 15.84
C SER A 39 13.72 -14.50 14.89
N LEU A 40 13.33 -15.73 15.26
CA LEU A 40 13.31 -16.90 14.37
C LEU A 40 12.09 -16.85 13.45
N ASP A 41 11.86 -15.72 12.79
CA ASP A 41 10.87 -15.64 11.74
C ASP A 41 11.36 -16.42 10.51
N PHE A 42 10.58 -17.41 10.12
CA PHE A 42 10.82 -18.16 8.89
C PHE A 42 10.69 -17.18 7.70
N ARG A 43 11.83 -16.75 7.18
CA ARG A 43 11.88 -15.83 6.04
C ARG A 43 11.21 -16.44 4.82
N VAL A 44 10.52 -15.61 4.08
CA VAL A 44 9.91 -15.98 2.80
C VAL A 44 10.99 -16.38 1.80
N TYR A 45 10.66 -17.36 0.98
CA TYR A 45 11.53 -17.81 -0.10
C TYR A 45 11.61 -16.75 -1.21
N ALA A 46 12.83 -16.41 -1.64
CA ALA A 46 13.06 -15.33 -2.59
C ALA A 46 12.25 -15.42 -3.90
N PRO A 47 12.03 -16.59 -4.52
CA PRO A 47 11.13 -16.72 -5.67
C PRO A 47 9.69 -16.26 -5.42
N ALA A 48 9.14 -16.48 -4.21
CA ALA A 48 7.79 -16.00 -3.89
C ALA A 48 7.74 -14.47 -3.83
N VAL A 49 8.79 -13.83 -3.27
CA VAL A 49 8.93 -12.37 -3.28
C VAL A 49 9.05 -11.85 -4.70
N LYS A 50 9.87 -12.47 -5.55
CA LYS A 50 9.99 -12.11 -6.97
C LYS A 50 8.67 -12.25 -7.72
N THR A 51 7.88 -13.28 -7.42
CA THR A 51 6.55 -13.46 -8.01
C THR A 51 5.60 -12.32 -7.62
N LEU A 52 5.60 -11.91 -6.35
CA LEU A 52 4.80 -10.77 -5.93
C LEU A 52 5.26 -9.49 -6.63
N ILE A 53 6.57 -9.16 -6.60
CA ILE A 53 7.11 -7.98 -7.27
C ILE A 53 6.75 -7.98 -8.77
N GLY A 54 6.83 -9.15 -9.44
CA GLY A 54 6.46 -9.28 -10.84
C GLY A 54 5.01 -8.95 -11.16
N ARG A 55 4.09 -9.08 -10.18
CA ARG A 55 2.69 -8.65 -10.31
C ARG A 55 2.50 -7.16 -10.17
N LEU A 56 3.48 -6.48 -9.57
CA LEU A 56 3.47 -5.04 -9.32
C LEU A 56 4.17 -4.24 -10.41
N HIS A 57 4.68 -4.88 -11.46
CA HIS A 57 5.35 -4.19 -12.56
C HIS A 57 4.43 -3.13 -13.17
N PRO A 58 4.86 -1.86 -13.25
CA PRO A 58 4.02 -0.79 -13.77
C PRO A 58 3.62 -1.02 -15.23
N VAL A 59 2.34 -0.75 -15.55
CA VAL A 59 1.81 -0.72 -16.91
C VAL A 59 1.56 0.72 -17.35
N GLU A 60 1.51 0.95 -18.66
CA GLU A 60 1.25 2.28 -19.20
C GLU A 60 -0.21 2.70 -18.96
N SER A 61 -0.41 3.86 -18.32
CA SER A 61 -1.72 4.49 -18.22
C SER A 61 -2.14 5.11 -19.57
N ILE A 62 -3.46 5.17 -19.83
CA ILE A 62 -4.01 5.79 -21.07
C ILE A 62 -3.66 7.29 -21.11
N LYS A 63 -3.75 7.97 -19.97
CA LYS A 63 -3.38 9.38 -19.85
C LYS A 63 -1.92 9.50 -19.35
N PRO A 64 -1.18 10.53 -19.78
CA PRO A 64 0.17 10.76 -19.28
C PRO A 64 0.16 11.03 -17.78
N LEU A 65 1.25 10.68 -17.11
CA LEU A 65 1.44 11.03 -15.70
C LEU A 65 1.76 12.52 -15.58
N ILE A 66 1.16 13.14 -14.58
CA ILE A 66 1.44 14.50 -14.12
C ILE A 66 1.88 14.46 -12.66
N ARG A 67 2.58 15.48 -12.21
CA ARG A 67 2.91 15.66 -10.80
C ARG A 67 1.88 16.57 -10.16
N ILE A 68 1.31 16.15 -9.04
CA ILE A 68 0.44 16.93 -8.16
C ILE A 68 1.11 17.01 -6.80
N GLY A 69 1.04 18.17 -6.14
CA GLY A 69 1.70 18.44 -4.87
C GLY A 69 3.05 19.14 -5.02
N PRO A 70 3.84 19.22 -3.95
CA PRO A 70 5.12 19.91 -3.92
C PRO A 70 6.21 19.18 -4.70
N ASP A 71 7.33 19.88 -4.94
CA ASP A 71 8.59 19.24 -5.28
C ASP A 71 9.17 18.62 -4.00
N GLY A 72 9.31 17.29 -3.99
CA GLY A 72 9.71 16.51 -2.83
C GLY A 72 8.57 15.75 -2.17
N ASP A 73 8.63 15.60 -0.87
CA ASP A 73 7.67 14.85 -0.07
C ASP A 73 6.24 15.41 -0.14
N GLY A 74 5.23 14.54 -0.14
CA GLY A 74 3.83 14.91 -0.32
C GLY A 74 3.43 15.25 -1.76
N GLY A 75 4.32 15.09 -2.75
CA GLY A 75 4.03 15.26 -4.16
C GLY A 75 4.08 13.95 -4.93
N TYR A 76 3.04 13.62 -5.67
CA TYR A 76 2.86 12.31 -6.29
C TYR A 76 2.62 12.40 -7.79
N LEU A 77 3.00 11.33 -8.51
CA LEU A 77 2.69 11.17 -9.93
C LEU A 77 1.42 10.35 -10.10
N LEU A 78 0.49 10.90 -10.86
CA LEU A 78 -0.76 10.23 -11.19
C LEU A 78 -1.20 10.58 -12.61
N PRO A 79 -2.03 9.74 -13.26
CA PRO A 79 -2.52 10.05 -14.60
C PRO A 79 -3.36 11.34 -14.65
N ASP A 80 -3.19 12.13 -15.70
CA ASP A 80 -4.03 13.31 -15.99
C ASP A 80 -5.44 12.88 -16.47
N ASP A 81 -6.10 12.08 -15.64
CA ASP A 81 -7.47 11.57 -15.82
C ASP A 81 -8.36 11.98 -14.65
N LEU A 82 -8.30 13.27 -14.29
CA LEU A 82 -8.99 13.83 -13.13
C LEU A 82 -10.43 14.26 -13.44
N GLU A 83 -10.76 14.46 -14.70
CA GLU A 83 -12.10 14.89 -15.14
C GLU A 83 -13.17 13.86 -14.73
N GLY A 84 -14.23 14.34 -14.07
CA GLY A 84 -15.34 13.50 -13.58
C GLY A 84 -15.05 12.76 -12.27
N ILE A 85 -13.86 12.92 -11.65
CA ILE A 85 -13.64 12.52 -10.27
C ILE A 85 -14.25 13.59 -9.36
N VAL A 86 -15.22 13.20 -8.53
CA VAL A 86 -15.99 14.16 -7.72
C VAL A 86 -15.27 14.54 -6.42
N ALA A 87 -14.51 13.64 -5.85
CA ALA A 87 -13.82 13.87 -4.58
C ALA A 87 -12.51 13.08 -4.46
N CYS A 88 -11.58 13.66 -3.70
CA CYS A 88 -10.41 12.97 -3.18
C CYS A 88 -10.57 12.71 -1.69
N PHE A 89 -10.24 11.51 -1.26
CA PHE A 89 -10.11 11.13 0.14
C PHE A 89 -8.62 11.03 0.48
N SER A 90 -8.17 11.83 1.44
CA SER A 90 -6.76 11.97 1.81
C SER A 90 -6.59 11.77 3.32
N PRO A 91 -6.47 10.51 3.79
CA PRO A 91 -6.09 10.23 5.16
C PRO A 91 -4.57 10.39 5.37
N GLY A 92 -4.16 10.94 6.53
CA GLY A 92 -2.76 11.16 6.87
C GLY A 92 -2.21 12.49 6.34
N VAL A 93 -2.94 13.59 6.59
CA VAL A 93 -2.63 14.90 5.99
C VAL A 93 -1.43 15.58 6.62
N ASP A 94 -1.13 15.30 7.89
CA ASP A 94 -0.06 15.93 8.67
C ASP A 94 0.05 17.46 8.41
N VAL A 95 1.27 17.96 8.26
CA VAL A 95 1.57 19.38 8.00
C VAL A 95 1.70 19.75 6.52
N GLU A 96 1.71 18.78 5.61
CA GLU A 96 1.79 19.03 4.16
C GLU A 96 0.44 18.76 3.50
N SER A 97 -0.13 19.70 2.79
CA SER A 97 -1.42 19.56 2.09
C SER A 97 -1.47 20.32 0.76
N ARG A 98 -0.32 20.51 0.11
CA ARG A 98 -0.26 21.12 -1.23
C ARG A 98 -0.78 20.21 -2.34
N PHE A 99 -0.73 18.89 -2.13
CA PHE A 99 -1.38 17.93 -3.03
C PHE A 99 -2.89 18.18 -3.07
N GLU A 100 -3.52 18.22 -1.90
CA GLU A 100 -4.95 18.47 -1.73
C GLU A 100 -5.34 19.86 -2.24
N MET A 101 -4.52 20.87 -1.95
CA MET A 101 -4.73 22.24 -2.44
C MET A 101 -4.81 22.28 -3.96
N GLN A 102 -3.85 21.66 -4.66
CA GLN A 102 -3.83 21.65 -6.13
C GLN A 102 -5.03 20.90 -6.74
N LEU A 103 -5.54 19.87 -6.08
CA LEU A 103 -6.76 19.17 -6.51
C LEU A 103 -8.02 20.01 -6.25
N ALA A 104 -8.08 20.70 -5.10
CA ALA A 104 -9.17 21.61 -4.76
C ALA A 104 -9.25 22.81 -5.72
N ASP A 105 -8.11 23.39 -6.11
CA ASP A 105 -8.01 24.45 -7.12
C ASP A 105 -8.54 24.00 -8.49
N ARG A 106 -8.53 22.67 -8.77
CA ARG A 106 -9.10 22.06 -9.97
C ARG A 106 -10.60 21.74 -9.84
N GLY A 107 -11.21 22.10 -8.70
CA GLY A 107 -12.63 21.97 -8.45
C GLY A 107 -13.08 20.68 -7.77
N MET A 108 -12.15 19.83 -7.32
CA MET A 108 -12.44 18.58 -6.59
C MET A 108 -12.79 18.85 -5.12
N GLU A 109 -13.75 18.13 -4.55
CA GLU A 109 -13.99 18.14 -3.10
C GLU A 109 -12.93 17.29 -2.40
N LEU A 110 -12.34 17.80 -1.33
CA LEU A 110 -11.26 17.16 -0.59
C LEU A 110 -11.72 16.78 0.81
N PHE A 111 -11.78 15.49 1.07
CA PHE A 111 -12.02 14.95 2.40
C PHE A 111 -10.68 14.55 3.01
N LEU A 112 -10.31 15.23 4.11
CA LEU A 112 -9.04 15.06 4.80
C LEU A 112 -9.32 14.46 6.17
N ALA A 113 -8.50 13.51 6.60
CA ALA A 113 -8.64 12.91 7.92
C ALA A 113 -7.29 12.71 8.59
N ASP A 114 -7.14 13.26 9.79
CA ASP A 114 -5.99 13.05 10.66
C ASP A 114 -6.39 13.36 12.11
N TYR A 115 -5.96 12.52 13.04
CA TYR A 115 -6.21 12.77 14.46
C TYR A 115 -5.04 13.49 15.14
N SER A 116 -3.83 13.43 14.56
CA SER A 116 -2.62 14.02 15.14
C SER A 116 -2.61 15.55 15.11
N VAL A 117 -3.32 16.15 14.15
CA VAL A 117 -3.40 17.61 13.96
C VAL A 117 -4.80 18.16 14.28
N GLU A 118 -4.87 19.44 14.61
CA GLU A 118 -6.16 20.10 14.86
C GLU A 118 -6.88 20.49 13.57
N LYS A 119 -6.13 20.80 12.52
CA LYS A 119 -6.62 21.15 11.19
C LYS A 119 -5.49 21.02 10.17
N PRO A 120 -5.81 20.91 8.86
CA PRO A 120 -4.82 21.00 7.79
C PRO A 120 -4.05 22.32 7.86
N ARG A 121 -2.83 22.32 7.35
CA ARG A 121 -1.97 23.53 7.31
C ARG A 121 -2.58 24.65 6.47
N PHE A 122 -3.20 24.30 5.35
CA PHE A 122 -3.85 25.23 4.45
C PHE A 122 -5.38 25.15 4.60
N ASP A 123 -6.03 26.29 4.43
CA ASP A 123 -7.51 26.34 4.40
C ASP A 123 -7.95 26.50 2.93
N HIS A 124 -8.94 25.72 2.53
CA HIS A 124 -9.59 25.85 1.22
C HIS A 124 -11.08 25.62 1.34
N PRO A 125 -11.98 26.35 0.60
CA PRO A 125 -13.43 26.18 0.69
C PRO A 125 -13.94 24.76 0.40
N ARG A 126 -13.15 23.95 -0.34
CA ARG A 126 -13.47 22.55 -0.67
C ARG A 126 -12.82 21.52 0.26
N PHE A 127 -12.19 21.96 1.35
CA PHE A 127 -11.61 21.08 2.36
C PHE A 127 -12.64 20.71 3.42
N HIS A 128 -12.82 19.42 3.64
CA HIS A 128 -13.67 18.83 4.66
C HIS A 128 -12.82 18.00 5.61
N PHE A 129 -12.41 18.59 6.72
CA PHE A 129 -11.53 17.93 7.67
C PHE A 129 -12.30 17.11 8.70
N THR A 130 -11.82 15.91 8.96
CA THR A 130 -12.31 14.99 9.97
C THR A 130 -11.19 14.62 10.94
N LYS A 131 -11.29 15.01 12.21
CA LYS A 131 -10.28 14.69 13.24
C LYS A 131 -10.40 13.23 13.69
N LYS A 132 -9.96 12.30 12.83
CA LYS A 132 -9.95 10.85 13.06
C LYS A 132 -8.74 10.24 12.37
N TYR A 133 -8.19 9.18 12.94
CA TYR A 133 -7.36 8.26 12.18
C TYR A 133 -8.22 7.37 11.30
N ILE A 134 -7.75 7.08 10.10
CA ILE A 134 -8.37 6.08 9.24
C ILE A 134 -7.69 4.73 9.48
N GLY A 135 -8.49 3.67 9.61
CA GLY A 135 -8.01 2.33 9.93
C GLY A 135 -9.02 1.24 9.58
N ALA A 136 -8.82 0.06 10.13
CA ALA A 136 -9.62 -1.13 9.80
C ALA A 136 -11.05 -1.09 10.35
N MET A 137 -11.35 -0.31 11.38
CA MET A 137 -12.62 -0.36 12.09
C MET A 137 -13.02 0.98 12.72
N ASP A 138 -14.31 1.12 12.99
CA ASP A 138 -14.87 2.28 13.72
C ASP A 138 -14.75 2.03 15.23
N HIS A 139 -13.70 2.58 15.85
CA HIS A 139 -13.52 2.48 17.30
C HIS A 139 -12.71 3.65 17.86
N GLY A 140 -13.21 4.32 18.89
CA GLY A 140 -12.52 5.43 19.55
C GLY A 140 -12.16 6.55 18.57
N VAL A 141 -10.88 6.77 18.36
CA VAL A 141 -10.36 7.80 17.45
C VAL A 141 -10.21 7.31 16.00
N PHE A 142 -10.47 6.03 15.75
CA PHE A 142 -10.40 5.42 14.42
C PHE A 142 -11.75 5.42 13.70
N MET A 143 -11.69 5.48 12.37
CA MET A 143 -12.84 5.37 11.48
C MET A 143 -12.44 4.56 10.25
N SER A 144 -13.33 3.67 9.79
CA SER A 144 -13.10 2.90 8.57
C SER A 144 -13.33 3.75 7.31
N MET A 145 -12.66 3.40 6.21
CA MET A 145 -12.86 4.08 4.93
C MET A 145 -14.31 4.03 4.46
N ASP A 146 -14.97 2.87 4.58
CA ASP A 146 -16.36 2.72 4.17
C ASP A 146 -17.29 3.66 4.97
N THR A 147 -17.10 3.75 6.28
CA THR A 147 -17.87 4.67 7.11
C THR A 147 -17.60 6.12 6.75
N TRP A 148 -16.33 6.46 6.53
CA TRP A 148 -15.96 7.83 6.19
C TRP A 148 -16.53 8.27 4.85
N VAL A 149 -16.36 7.49 3.80
CA VAL A 149 -16.90 7.81 2.47
C VAL A 149 -18.43 7.89 2.49
N ASN A 150 -19.11 6.94 3.15
CA ASN A 150 -20.57 6.94 3.24
C ASN A 150 -21.11 8.15 4.01
N LYS A 151 -20.41 8.63 5.05
CA LYS A 151 -20.79 9.85 5.77
C LYS A 151 -20.52 11.12 4.97
N SER A 152 -19.43 11.14 4.20
CA SER A 152 -19.02 12.29 3.41
C SER A 152 -19.87 12.47 2.14
N LEU A 153 -20.29 11.36 1.53
CA LEU A 153 -21.07 11.31 0.29
C LEU A 153 -22.31 10.42 0.43
N PRO A 154 -23.28 10.78 1.31
CA PRO A 154 -24.37 9.89 1.72
C PRO A 154 -25.35 9.55 0.58
N ASN A 155 -25.43 10.37 -0.44
CA ASN A 155 -26.35 10.19 -1.58
C ASN A 155 -25.60 9.79 -2.88
N ASP A 156 -24.33 9.52 -2.80
CA ASP A 156 -23.50 9.17 -3.94
C ASP A 156 -22.80 7.81 -3.68
N ALA A 157 -23.25 6.79 -4.39
CA ALA A 157 -22.70 5.43 -4.29
C ALA A 157 -21.90 5.02 -5.54
N HIS A 158 -21.83 5.87 -6.57
CA HIS A 158 -21.36 5.43 -7.89
C HIS A 158 -20.30 6.32 -8.53
N SER A 159 -20.15 7.56 -8.08
CA SER A 159 -19.17 8.50 -8.66
C SER A 159 -17.75 8.02 -8.46
N ASP A 160 -16.90 8.34 -9.41
CA ASP A 160 -15.47 8.07 -9.35
C ASP A 160 -14.79 8.96 -8.30
N LEU A 161 -13.90 8.35 -7.55
CA LEU A 161 -13.14 8.96 -6.47
C LEU A 161 -11.63 8.85 -6.73
N LEU A 162 -10.87 9.66 -5.99
CA LEU A 162 -9.42 9.55 -5.85
C LEU A 162 -9.09 9.23 -4.39
N LEU A 163 -8.16 8.31 -4.16
CA LEU A 163 -7.57 8.05 -2.86
C LEU A 163 -6.11 8.48 -2.88
N GLN A 164 -5.69 9.34 -1.97
CA GLN A 164 -4.31 9.49 -1.55
C GLN A 164 -4.23 8.97 -0.12
N MET A 165 -3.28 8.10 0.19
CA MET A 165 -3.17 7.48 1.52
C MET A 165 -1.72 7.37 1.94
N ASP A 166 -1.42 8.02 3.06
CA ASP A 166 -0.14 7.97 3.75
C ASP A 166 -0.44 8.04 5.26
N ILE A 167 -0.52 6.88 5.92
CA ILE A 167 -1.04 6.72 7.29
C ILE A 167 -0.11 5.90 8.18
N GLU A 168 1.19 6.00 7.92
CA GLU A 168 2.26 5.57 8.83
C GLU A 168 2.16 4.09 9.26
N GLY A 169 1.86 3.20 8.29
CA GLY A 169 1.84 1.74 8.48
C GLY A 169 0.45 1.12 8.67
N PHE A 170 -0.63 1.93 8.71
CA PHE A 170 -2.01 1.45 8.77
C PHE A 170 -2.62 1.15 7.38
N GLU A 171 -1.88 1.35 6.29
CA GLU A 171 -2.33 1.16 4.90
C GLU A 171 -2.85 -0.26 4.66
N TYR A 172 -2.08 -1.25 5.14
CA TYR A 172 -2.37 -2.67 4.89
C TYR A 172 -3.72 -3.11 5.46
N GLU A 173 -3.97 -2.79 6.72
CA GLU A 173 -5.22 -3.17 7.37
C GLU A 173 -6.39 -2.34 6.85
N THR A 174 -6.17 -1.08 6.54
CA THR A 174 -7.19 -0.18 5.98
C THR A 174 -7.64 -0.67 4.60
N ILE A 175 -6.72 -0.95 3.68
CA ILE A 175 -7.06 -1.51 2.36
C ILE A 175 -7.72 -2.89 2.52
N PHE A 176 -7.23 -3.74 3.42
CA PHE A 176 -7.81 -5.06 3.62
C PHE A 176 -9.26 -5.01 4.13
N SER A 177 -9.58 -4.08 5.04
CA SER A 177 -10.92 -3.92 5.63
C SER A 177 -11.93 -3.24 4.69
N MET A 178 -11.45 -2.37 3.78
CA MET A 178 -12.29 -1.64 2.83
C MET A 178 -13.16 -2.59 2.01
N SER A 179 -14.43 -2.26 1.76
CA SER A 179 -15.27 -3.05 0.88
C SER A 179 -14.78 -3.01 -0.57
N GLN A 180 -14.97 -4.10 -1.32
CA GLN A 180 -14.58 -4.12 -2.75
C GLN A 180 -15.40 -3.12 -3.56
N SER A 181 -16.65 -2.88 -3.19
CA SER A 181 -17.52 -1.89 -3.83
C SER A 181 -16.97 -0.48 -3.69
N LEU A 182 -16.49 -0.10 -2.50
CA LEU A 182 -15.83 1.18 -2.30
C LEU A 182 -14.51 1.25 -3.06
N LEU A 183 -13.67 0.21 -2.95
CA LEU A 183 -12.39 0.19 -3.64
C LEU A 183 -12.54 0.39 -5.15
N ASN A 184 -13.58 -0.18 -5.76
CA ASN A 184 -13.87 -0.04 -7.19
C ASN A 184 -14.28 1.39 -7.61
N ARG A 185 -14.71 2.23 -6.66
CA ARG A 185 -15.01 3.65 -6.93
C ARG A 185 -13.76 4.49 -7.09
N PHE A 186 -12.66 4.10 -6.48
CA PHE A 186 -11.40 4.83 -6.65
C PHE A 186 -10.85 4.59 -8.06
N ARG A 187 -10.97 5.60 -8.94
CA ARG A 187 -10.38 5.56 -10.29
C ARG A 187 -8.87 5.58 -10.21
N ILE A 188 -8.34 6.39 -9.29
CA ILE A 188 -6.92 6.56 -9.02
C ILE A 188 -6.69 6.34 -7.53
N ILE A 189 -5.65 5.58 -7.20
CA ILE A 189 -5.17 5.36 -5.85
C ILE A 189 -3.69 5.73 -5.83
N VAL A 190 -3.33 6.66 -4.97
CA VAL A 190 -1.94 6.99 -4.62
C VAL A 190 -1.75 6.57 -3.17
N ILE A 191 -0.77 5.74 -2.90
CA ILE A 191 -0.57 5.18 -1.57
C ILE A 191 0.92 5.01 -1.26
N GLU A 192 1.37 5.49 -0.13
CA GLU A 192 2.68 5.17 0.43
C GLU A 192 2.56 3.97 1.35
N PHE A 193 3.30 2.90 1.03
CA PHE A 193 3.38 1.71 1.87
C PHE A 193 4.63 1.77 2.76
N HIS A 194 4.41 1.71 4.06
CA HIS A 194 5.45 1.70 5.08
C HIS A 194 5.95 0.28 5.39
N SER A 195 7.19 0.18 5.86
CA SER A 195 7.81 -1.09 6.29
C SER A 195 7.83 -2.16 5.19
N PHE A 196 7.94 -1.74 3.92
CA PHE A 196 7.89 -2.66 2.78
C PHE A 196 9.09 -3.63 2.74
N GLU A 197 10.23 -3.26 3.37
CA GLU A 197 11.41 -4.10 3.53
C GLU A 197 11.12 -5.40 4.29
N ARG A 198 10.03 -5.44 5.06
CA ARG A 198 9.54 -6.64 5.76
C ARG A 198 8.91 -7.69 4.83
N ILE A 199 8.95 -7.48 3.52
CA ILE A 199 8.43 -8.42 2.51
C ILE A 199 9.00 -9.84 2.66
N PHE A 200 10.17 -10.00 3.32
CA PHE A 200 10.75 -11.30 3.63
C PHE A 200 10.27 -11.91 4.95
N ASP A 201 9.54 -11.17 5.78
CA ASP A 201 8.84 -11.66 6.97
C ASP A 201 7.60 -12.43 6.53
N LYS A 202 7.46 -13.67 6.99
CA LYS A 202 6.37 -14.56 6.53
C LYS A 202 4.98 -14.06 6.86
N GLN A 203 4.78 -13.42 8.02
CA GLN A 203 3.46 -12.89 8.40
C GLN A 203 3.14 -11.64 7.58
N PHE A 204 4.10 -10.73 7.51
CA PHE A 204 3.96 -9.52 6.71
C PHE A 204 3.75 -9.84 5.21
N PHE A 205 4.49 -10.79 4.65
CA PHE A 205 4.32 -11.23 3.26
C PHE A 205 2.91 -11.75 2.97
N LYS A 206 2.31 -12.49 3.91
CA LYS A 206 0.93 -12.96 3.77
C LYS A 206 -0.06 -11.80 3.77
N GLN A 207 0.15 -10.83 4.65
CA GLN A 207 -0.67 -9.61 4.70
C GLN A 207 -0.54 -8.82 3.41
N LEU A 208 0.69 -8.56 2.98
CA LEU A 208 1.02 -7.85 1.75
C LEU A 208 0.39 -8.49 0.51
N ASN A 209 0.51 -9.82 0.35
CA ASN A 209 -0.13 -10.53 -0.75
C ASN A 209 -1.65 -10.33 -0.78
N ARG A 210 -2.33 -10.43 0.38
CA ARG A 210 -3.78 -10.23 0.45
C ARG A 210 -4.20 -8.82 0.09
N VAL A 211 -3.42 -7.83 0.49
CA VAL A 211 -3.66 -6.41 0.11
C VAL A 211 -3.54 -6.24 -1.39
N PHE A 212 -2.46 -6.73 -2.00
CA PHE A 212 -2.29 -6.64 -3.45
C PHE A 212 -3.23 -7.56 -4.23
N ASP A 213 -3.59 -8.74 -3.71
CA ASP A 213 -4.64 -9.58 -4.31
C ASP A 213 -5.95 -8.79 -4.44
N LYS A 214 -6.29 -8.00 -3.42
CA LYS A 214 -7.49 -7.18 -3.40
C LYS A 214 -7.41 -5.96 -4.32
N LEU A 215 -6.32 -5.22 -4.28
CA LEU A 215 -6.09 -4.05 -5.13
C LEU A 215 -6.09 -4.43 -6.61
N LEU A 216 -5.35 -5.49 -6.97
CA LEU A 216 -5.15 -5.91 -8.35
C LEU A 216 -6.36 -6.61 -8.99
N VAL A 217 -7.48 -6.79 -8.27
CA VAL A 217 -8.74 -7.25 -8.89
C VAL A 217 -9.20 -6.27 -9.99
N ASN A 218 -9.22 -4.98 -9.69
CA ASN A 218 -9.73 -3.94 -10.59
C ASN A 218 -8.75 -2.81 -10.87
N HIS A 219 -7.54 -2.87 -10.30
CA HIS A 219 -6.53 -1.83 -10.49
C HIS A 219 -5.23 -2.42 -11.01
N SER A 220 -4.47 -1.60 -11.70
CA SER A 220 -3.11 -1.89 -12.14
C SER A 220 -2.17 -0.82 -11.61
N VAL A 221 -0.97 -1.23 -11.23
CA VAL A 221 0.11 -0.31 -10.90
C VAL A 221 0.55 0.41 -12.16
N VAL A 222 0.63 1.74 -12.14
CA VAL A 222 1.12 2.57 -13.26
C VAL A 222 2.40 3.32 -12.91
N HIS A 223 2.67 3.50 -11.63
CA HIS A 223 3.90 4.12 -11.16
C HIS A 223 4.33 3.57 -9.81
N ILE A 224 5.65 3.50 -9.60
CA ILE A 224 6.28 3.17 -8.31
C ILE A 224 7.40 4.16 -8.09
N HIS A 225 7.39 4.83 -6.93
CA HIS A 225 8.46 5.72 -6.50
C HIS A 225 9.03 5.27 -5.14
N PRO A 226 10.35 5.09 -5.01
CA PRO A 226 10.97 4.80 -3.72
C PRO A 226 11.17 6.11 -2.96
N ASN A 227 10.54 6.26 -1.79
CA ASN A 227 10.84 7.36 -0.89
C ASN A 227 12.27 7.18 -0.34
N ASN A 228 13.08 8.22 -0.46
CA ASN A 228 14.51 8.15 -0.13
C ASN A 228 14.85 8.61 1.30
N TYR A 229 13.84 8.67 2.18
CA TYR A 229 14.04 9.02 3.60
C TYR A 229 14.92 7.97 4.31
N GLU A 230 14.70 6.69 4.02
CA GLU A 230 15.52 5.60 4.55
C GLU A 230 16.27 4.83 3.45
N LYS A 231 17.35 4.15 3.84
CA LYS A 231 18.17 3.37 2.92
C LYS A 231 17.47 2.08 2.52
N THR A 232 17.59 1.72 1.26
CA THR A 232 17.16 0.41 0.74
C THR A 232 17.88 -0.74 1.46
N ILE A 233 17.12 -1.78 1.78
CA ILE A 233 17.64 -3.02 2.35
C ILE A 233 17.79 -4.06 1.24
N VAL A 234 18.93 -4.76 1.24
CA VAL A 234 19.19 -5.84 0.28
C VAL A 234 19.10 -7.18 0.98
N VAL A 235 18.14 -8.01 0.57
CA VAL A 235 17.96 -9.37 1.10
C VAL A 235 17.97 -10.36 -0.05
N LYS A 236 18.90 -11.34 -0.02
CA LYS A 236 19.03 -12.37 -1.05
C LYS A 236 19.17 -11.80 -2.49
N GLY A 237 19.84 -10.66 -2.61
CA GLY A 237 20.05 -9.98 -3.88
C GLY A 237 18.81 -9.24 -4.44
N ILE A 238 17.79 -9.05 -3.61
CA ILE A 238 16.63 -8.23 -3.91
C ILE A 238 16.71 -6.98 -3.05
N ASP A 239 16.73 -5.82 -3.68
CA ASP A 239 16.69 -4.52 -3.03
C ASP A 239 15.24 -4.10 -2.82
N VAL A 240 14.93 -3.73 -1.58
CA VAL A 240 13.61 -3.31 -1.15
C VAL A 240 13.72 -2.03 -0.33
N PRO A 241 13.21 -0.90 -0.84
CA PRO A 241 13.06 0.31 -0.05
C PRO A 241 12.05 0.11 1.09
N PRO A 242 12.26 0.72 2.27
CA PRO A 242 11.30 0.67 3.38
C PRO A 242 9.97 1.35 3.05
N PHE A 243 10.03 2.46 2.30
CA PHE A 243 8.87 3.24 1.89
C PHE A 243 8.75 3.22 0.37
N LEU A 244 7.57 2.85 -0.12
CA LEU A 244 7.26 2.78 -1.54
C LEU A 244 5.91 3.44 -1.83
N GLU A 245 5.95 4.46 -2.66
CA GLU A 245 4.76 5.10 -3.20
C GLU A 245 4.29 4.34 -4.44
N PHE A 246 3.03 3.95 -4.43
CA PHE A 246 2.38 3.31 -5.56
C PHE A 246 1.27 4.20 -6.10
N THR A 247 1.25 4.37 -7.42
CA THR A 247 0.06 4.87 -8.11
C THR A 247 -0.59 3.73 -8.84
N LEU A 248 -1.85 3.47 -8.50
CA LEU A 248 -2.69 2.48 -9.17
C LEU A 248 -3.87 3.20 -9.85
N VAL A 249 -4.30 2.65 -10.97
CA VAL A 249 -5.51 3.11 -11.64
C VAL A 249 -6.40 1.93 -12.02
N ARG A 250 -7.69 2.18 -12.14
CA ARG A 250 -8.64 1.16 -12.58
C ARG A 250 -8.22 0.56 -13.92
N ASN A 251 -8.47 -0.74 -14.11
CA ASN A 251 -8.01 -1.51 -15.25
C ASN A 251 -8.54 -1.00 -16.60
N ASP A 252 -9.69 -0.28 -16.62
CA ASP A 252 -10.21 0.40 -17.80
C ASP A 252 -9.42 1.66 -18.23
N LYS A 253 -8.44 2.07 -17.43
CA LYS A 253 -7.61 3.27 -17.61
C LYS A 253 -6.14 2.99 -17.96
N VAL A 254 -5.82 1.74 -18.31
CA VAL A 254 -4.47 1.34 -18.69
C VAL A 254 -4.42 0.71 -20.07
N HIS A 255 -3.27 0.72 -20.70
CA HIS A 255 -2.99 -0.05 -21.90
C HIS A 255 -2.65 -1.50 -21.52
N ALA A 256 -3.61 -2.40 -21.64
CA ALA A 256 -3.45 -3.80 -21.25
C ALA A 256 -2.21 -4.43 -21.89
N GLY A 257 -1.36 -5.03 -21.07
CA GLY A 257 -0.14 -5.73 -21.50
C GLY A 257 1.03 -4.84 -21.91
N LYS A 258 0.89 -3.51 -21.89
CA LYS A 258 1.99 -2.58 -22.14
C LYS A 258 2.65 -2.19 -20.82
N TYR A 259 3.88 -2.62 -20.63
CA TYR A 259 4.65 -2.35 -19.42
C TYR A 259 5.56 -1.15 -19.58
N VAL A 260 5.68 -0.35 -18.50
CA VAL A 260 6.61 0.77 -18.42
C VAL A 260 8.04 0.23 -18.47
N LYS A 261 8.85 0.74 -19.42
CA LYS A 261 10.26 0.34 -19.61
C LYS A 261 11.25 1.20 -18.81
N LYS A 262 10.83 2.42 -18.50
CA LYS A 262 11.69 3.43 -17.90
C LYS A 262 11.54 3.42 -16.38
N ARG A 263 12.66 3.20 -15.66
CA ARG A 263 12.68 3.00 -14.21
C ARG A 263 12.37 4.26 -13.40
N ARG A 264 12.76 5.44 -13.91
CA ARG A 264 12.45 6.71 -13.27
C ARG A 264 11.71 7.60 -14.25
N HIS A 265 10.59 8.12 -13.82
CA HIS A 265 9.83 9.08 -14.62
C HIS A 265 10.54 10.46 -14.62
N PRO A 266 10.50 11.25 -15.72
CA PRO A 266 11.13 12.57 -15.74
C PRO A 266 10.60 13.56 -14.71
N LEU A 267 9.37 13.36 -14.25
CA LEU A 267 8.71 14.18 -13.23
C LEU A 267 8.93 13.70 -11.78
N ASP A 268 9.67 12.58 -11.59
CA ASP A 268 10.00 12.11 -10.23
C ASP A 268 10.91 13.10 -9.53
N GLN A 269 10.58 13.41 -8.30
CA GLN A 269 11.39 14.19 -7.37
C GLN A 269 11.76 13.31 -6.17
N ASP A 270 12.95 13.53 -5.60
CA ASP A 270 13.33 12.85 -4.37
C ASP A 270 12.59 13.47 -3.19
N ASN A 271 12.04 12.66 -2.27
CA ASN A 271 11.24 13.15 -1.12
C ASN A 271 12.07 14.08 -0.23
N VAL A 272 13.32 13.72 0.03
CA VAL A 272 14.25 14.50 0.87
C VAL A 272 15.60 14.69 0.18
N PRO A 273 16.39 15.75 0.56
CA PRO A 273 17.68 16.03 -0.04
C PRO A 273 18.78 15.05 0.46
N LEU A 274 18.50 13.77 0.37
CA LEU A 274 19.41 12.66 0.69
C LEU A 274 19.85 11.94 -0.59
N LYS A 275 20.58 10.82 -0.40
CA LYS A 275 21.01 10.00 -1.53
C LYS A 275 19.80 9.45 -2.26
N LYS A 276 19.75 9.71 -3.56
CA LYS A 276 18.74 9.17 -4.47
C LYS A 276 18.69 7.64 -4.42
N ILE A 277 17.48 7.09 -4.40
CA ILE A 277 17.20 5.67 -4.57
C ILE A 277 16.70 5.41 -5.99
N GLU A 278 17.26 4.42 -6.65
CA GLU A 278 16.75 3.89 -7.92
C GLU A 278 16.32 2.43 -7.72
N LEU A 279 15.10 2.13 -8.11
CA LEU A 279 14.61 0.76 -8.08
C LEU A 279 15.38 -0.11 -9.06
N SER A 280 15.75 -1.31 -8.64
CA SER A 280 16.45 -2.27 -9.48
C SER A 280 15.55 -2.84 -10.59
N PRO A 281 16.15 -3.50 -11.61
CA PRO A 281 15.41 -4.08 -12.74
C PRO A 281 14.27 -5.00 -12.33
N ILE A 282 14.36 -5.65 -11.18
CA ILE A 282 13.34 -6.60 -10.70
C ILE A 282 11.94 -5.96 -10.52
N TRP A 283 11.86 -4.64 -10.34
CA TRP A 283 10.62 -3.88 -10.19
C TRP A 283 9.96 -3.51 -11.51
N TYR A 284 10.60 -3.85 -12.63
CA TYR A 284 10.12 -3.53 -13.97
C TYR A 284 10.16 -4.76 -14.87
N ARG A 285 9.28 -4.81 -15.84
CA ARG A 285 9.28 -5.88 -16.84
C ARG A 285 10.24 -5.52 -17.98
N GLU A 286 11.27 -6.36 -18.18
CA GLU A 286 12.20 -6.25 -19.30
C GLU A 286 11.53 -6.61 -20.65
#